data_df80cf131f5737b44ffc1fb856b2eb1c
#
_entry.id   df80cf131f5737b44ffc1fb856b2eb1c
#
_cell.length_a   1.000
_cell.length_b   1.000
_cell.length_c   1.000
_cell.angle_alpha   90.00
_cell.angle_beta   90.00
_cell.angle_gamma   90.00
#
_symmetry.space_group_name_H-M   'P 1'
#
loop_
_entity.id
_entity.type
_entity.pdbx_description
1 polymer ?
#
loop_
_entity_poly.entity_id
_entity_poly.type
_entity_poly.pdbx_seq_one_letter_code
_entity_poly.pdbx_strand_id
1 'polypeptide(L)'
;IADMAKRYGLGERTGLEINIPRESKGIIPDPESKKKTLKALLRRHLNENRSVYMSRLSSDKEKDAAVDAIVKTLDDKKPMTRDEVYNFLQDLKVDSDKVGKDQRVPLADLLKYTYIDQANWNMADTMNVVIGQGSNAYTPAEMNRYAMALANGGDLHPLTLLGGKKHDKEPVKQVGLKPKYYKDL
;
A
#
# COMPACT_ATOMS: atom_id res chain seq x y z
N ILE A 1 2.09 -3.19 15.90
CA ILE A 1 0.76 -2.76 15.41
C ILE A 1 0.35 -3.61 14.22
N ALA A 2 1.12 -3.63 13.12
CA ALA A 2 0.78 -4.41 11.92
C ALA A 2 0.52 -5.89 12.21
N ASP A 3 1.36 -6.54 13.02
CA ASP A 3 1.18 -7.95 13.39
C ASP A 3 -0.11 -8.17 14.20
N MET A 4 -0.45 -7.25 15.08
CA MET A 4 -1.71 -7.33 15.85
C MET A 4 -2.91 -7.16 14.91
N ALA A 5 -2.88 -6.20 13.99
CA ALA A 5 -3.92 -6.01 13.00
C ALA A 5 -4.14 -7.27 12.14
N LYS A 6 -3.05 -7.92 11.68
CA LYS A 6 -3.12 -9.21 10.96
C LYS A 6 -3.70 -10.34 11.82
N ARG A 7 -3.39 -10.37 13.11
CA ARG A 7 -3.97 -11.36 14.02
C ARG A 7 -5.48 -11.23 14.14
N TYR A 8 -5.99 -10.00 14.12
CA TYR A 8 -7.42 -9.70 14.08
C TYR A 8 -8.06 -9.81 12.68
N GLY A 9 -7.32 -10.32 11.69
CA GLY A 9 -7.82 -10.55 10.33
C GLY A 9 -8.04 -9.28 9.50
N LEU A 10 -7.44 -8.16 9.91
CA LEU A 10 -7.39 -6.95 9.08
C LEU A 10 -6.41 -7.17 7.92
N GLY A 11 -6.69 -6.59 6.77
CA GLY A 11 -5.91 -6.79 5.56
C GLY A 11 -6.14 -8.13 4.85
N GLU A 12 -7.16 -8.89 5.27
CA GLU A 12 -7.55 -10.18 4.71
C GLU A 12 -9.01 -10.13 4.22
N ARG A 13 -9.36 -10.97 3.26
CA ARG A 13 -10.76 -11.12 2.87
C ARG A 13 -11.56 -11.72 4.02
N THR A 14 -12.80 -11.28 4.20
CA THR A 14 -13.62 -11.68 5.33
C THR A 14 -14.34 -13.00 5.12
N GLY A 15 -14.32 -13.54 3.90
CA GLY A 15 -14.95 -14.81 3.55
C GLY A 15 -16.45 -14.71 3.32
N LEU A 16 -16.96 -13.53 2.95
CA LEU A 16 -18.36 -13.35 2.59
C LEU A 16 -18.76 -14.33 1.48
N GLU A 17 -19.88 -15.03 1.68
CA GLU A 17 -20.41 -16.09 0.80
C GLU A 17 -20.94 -15.57 -0.54
N ILE A 18 -21.29 -14.30 -0.61
CA ILE A 18 -21.72 -13.67 -1.84
C ILE A 18 -20.48 -13.52 -2.70
N ASN A 19 -20.53 -14.11 -3.89
CA ASN A 19 -19.51 -13.98 -4.90
C ASN A 19 -19.42 -12.52 -5.38
N ILE A 20 -18.91 -11.66 -4.50
CA ILE A 20 -18.55 -10.30 -4.84
C ILE A 20 -17.22 -10.43 -5.58
N PRO A 21 -17.21 -10.22 -6.92
CA PRO A 21 -16.06 -10.56 -7.75
C PRO A 21 -14.76 -9.84 -7.36
N ARG A 22 -14.81 -8.92 -6.40
CA ARG A 22 -13.66 -8.12 -5.96
C ARG A 22 -13.81 -7.66 -4.51
N GLU A 23 -14.03 -8.57 -3.57
CA GLU A 23 -13.88 -8.18 -2.18
C GLU A 23 -12.49 -7.57 -1.99
N SER A 24 -12.46 -6.29 -1.63
CA SER A 24 -11.21 -5.60 -1.32
C SER A 24 -10.67 -6.12 0.00
N LYS A 25 -9.38 -6.41 0.05
CA LYS A 25 -8.69 -6.52 1.34
C LYS A 25 -8.24 -5.13 1.74
N GLY A 26 -8.35 -4.81 3.00
CA GLY A 26 -7.81 -3.58 3.54
C GLY A 26 -6.29 -3.46 3.39
N ILE A 27 -5.78 -2.30 3.71
CA ILE A 27 -4.33 -2.04 3.73
C ILE A 27 -3.90 -1.85 5.18
N ILE A 28 -3.03 -2.73 5.64
CA ILE A 28 -2.28 -2.53 6.89
C ILE A 28 -0.99 -1.83 6.51
N PRO A 29 -0.76 -0.61 7.01
CA PRO A 29 0.47 0.10 6.73
C PRO A 29 1.67 -0.59 7.35
N ASP A 30 2.61 -0.94 6.52
CA ASP A 30 3.93 -1.41 6.88
C ASP A 30 4.96 -0.93 5.84
N PRO A 31 6.28 -1.09 6.08
CA PRO A 31 7.29 -0.63 5.14
C PRO A 31 7.14 -1.20 3.73
N GLU A 32 6.70 -2.44 3.62
CA GLU A 32 6.54 -3.13 2.34
C GLU A 32 5.33 -2.59 1.57
N SER A 33 4.18 -2.48 2.26
CA SER A 33 2.95 -1.94 1.65
C SER A 33 3.13 -0.48 1.22
N LYS A 34 3.86 0.33 1.99
CA LYS A 34 4.22 1.71 1.62
C LYS A 34 5.00 1.75 0.32
N LYS A 35 6.10 0.98 0.23
CA LYS A 35 6.90 0.90 -1.01
C LYS A 35 6.09 0.42 -2.20
N LYS A 36 5.28 -0.61 -2.01
CA LYS A 36 4.43 -1.16 -3.07
C LYS A 36 3.44 -0.11 -3.59
N THR A 37 2.82 0.64 -2.70
CA THR A 37 1.89 1.73 -3.07
C THR A 37 2.61 2.83 -3.82
N LEU A 38 3.77 3.30 -3.33
CA LEU A 38 4.56 4.34 -4.00
C LEU A 38 5.02 3.90 -5.38
N LYS A 39 5.47 2.65 -5.54
CA LYS A 39 5.84 2.09 -6.85
C LYS A 39 4.67 2.07 -7.82
N ALA A 40 3.48 1.68 -7.36
CA ALA A 40 2.29 1.66 -8.21
C ALA A 40 1.88 3.08 -8.65
N LEU A 41 1.93 4.05 -7.72
CA LEU A 41 1.64 5.45 -8.00
C LEU A 41 2.66 6.06 -8.98
N LEU A 42 3.96 5.83 -8.75
CA LEU A 42 5.02 6.30 -9.63
C LEU A 42 4.87 5.70 -11.04
N ARG A 43 4.66 4.39 -11.14
CA ARG A 43 4.44 3.71 -12.42
C ARG A 43 3.25 4.30 -13.18
N ARG A 44 2.14 4.51 -12.49
CA ARG A 44 0.95 5.14 -13.08
C ARG A 44 1.28 6.54 -13.59
N HIS A 45 1.90 7.36 -12.76
CA HIS A 45 2.27 8.74 -13.12
C HIS A 45 3.20 8.79 -14.36
N LEU A 46 4.23 7.94 -14.39
CA LEU A 46 5.14 7.86 -15.55
C LEU A 46 4.41 7.42 -16.81
N ASN A 47 3.50 6.46 -16.72
CA ASN A 47 2.71 5.97 -17.84
C ASN A 47 1.74 7.03 -18.41
N GLU A 48 1.07 7.77 -17.53
CA GLU A 48 0.16 8.87 -17.90
C GLU A 48 0.90 10.03 -18.59
N ASN A 49 2.20 10.19 -18.30
CA ASN A 49 3.02 11.28 -18.80
C ASN A 49 4.14 10.83 -19.77
N ARG A 50 4.04 9.63 -20.36
CA ARG A 50 5.05 9.07 -21.27
C ARG A 50 5.44 10.00 -22.42
N SER A 51 4.47 10.66 -23.04
CA SER A 51 4.70 11.58 -24.15
C SER A 51 5.50 12.83 -23.73
N VAL A 52 5.39 13.22 -22.45
CA VAL A 52 6.09 14.39 -21.91
C VAL A 52 7.51 14.03 -21.49
N TYR A 53 7.65 12.96 -20.69
CA TYR A 53 8.92 12.60 -20.08
C TYR A 53 9.84 11.76 -20.99
N MET A 54 9.27 11.01 -21.93
CA MET A 54 9.98 10.01 -22.72
C MET A 54 9.92 10.34 -24.22
N SER A 55 9.94 11.63 -24.54
CA SER A 55 9.88 12.11 -25.94
C SER A 55 11.10 11.69 -26.77
N ARG A 56 12.24 11.44 -26.11
CA ARG A 56 13.49 11.01 -26.72
C ARG A 56 13.60 9.50 -26.94
N LEU A 57 12.65 8.70 -26.43
CA LEU A 57 12.61 7.25 -26.61
C LEU A 57 11.69 6.87 -27.76
N SER A 58 12.19 6.04 -28.66
CA SER A 58 11.51 5.75 -29.94
C SER A 58 10.50 4.61 -29.83
N SER A 59 10.75 3.60 -29.00
CA SER A 59 9.90 2.41 -28.89
C SER A 59 9.20 2.30 -27.53
N ASP A 60 8.04 1.64 -27.52
CA ASP A 60 7.33 1.37 -26.27
C ASP A 60 8.14 0.45 -25.35
N LYS A 61 8.93 -0.46 -25.92
CA LYS A 61 9.83 -1.32 -25.15
C LYS A 61 10.90 -0.52 -24.39
N GLU A 62 11.49 0.50 -25.02
CA GLU A 62 12.44 1.39 -24.35
C GLU A 62 11.77 2.21 -23.24
N LYS A 63 10.55 2.70 -23.49
CA LYS A 63 9.77 3.43 -22.50
C LYS A 63 9.40 2.56 -21.30
N ASP A 64 8.99 1.31 -21.55
CA ASP A 64 8.70 0.35 -20.47
C ASP A 64 9.95 0.04 -19.64
N ALA A 65 11.09 -0.18 -20.29
CA ALA A 65 12.36 -0.40 -19.62
C ALA A 65 12.78 0.80 -18.77
N ALA A 66 12.57 2.03 -19.26
CA ALA A 66 12.84 3.24 -18.50
C ALA A 66 11.91 3.37 -17.26
N VAL A 67 10.60 3.09 -17.43
CA VAL A 67 9.64 3.07 -16.32
C VAL A 67 10.06 2.06 -15.26
N ASP A 68 10.44 0.84 -15.67
CA ASP A 68 10.87 -0.20 -14.74
C ASP A 68 12.15 0.18 -13.99
N ALA A 69 13.13 0.76 -14.69
CA ALA A 69 14.36 1.23 -14.09
C ALA A 69 14.11 2.35 -13.06
N ILE A 70 13.27 3.32 -13.39
CA ILE A 70 12.92 4.42 -12.48
C ILE A 70 12.18 3.88 -11.25
N VAL A 71 11.19 3.02 -11.42
CA VAL A 71 10.41 2.45 -10.30
C VAL A 71 11.31 1.61 -9.38
N LYS A 72 12.33 0.94 -9.92
CA LYS A 72 13.27 0.14 -9.16
C LYS A 72 14.12 0.96 -8.19
N THR A 73 14.38 2.24 -8.45
CA THR A 73 15.15 3.11 -7.55
C THR A 73 14.55 3.23 -6.14
N LEU A 74 13.24 2.97 -6.00
CA LEU A 74 12.58 2.95 -4.69
C LEU A 74 13.02 1.76 -3.80
N ASP A 75 13.70 0.77 -4.37
CA ASP A 75 14.25 -0.36 -3.59
C ASP A 75 15.61 -0.06 -2.98
N ASP A 76 16.28 0.98 -3.45
CA ASP A 76 17.63 1.30 -3.03
C ASP A 76 17.65 1.65 -1.53
N LYS A 77 18.63 1.09 -0.82
CA LYS A 77 18.80 1.34 0.61
C LYS A 77 19.26 2.77 0.90
N LYS A 78 20.06 3.33 -0.02
CA LYS A 78 20.56 4.71 0.08
C LYS A 78 19.78 5.57 -0.92
N PRO A 79 19.04 6.58 -0.46
CA PRO A 79 18.35 7.50 -1.35
C PRO A 79 19.34 8.25 -2.23
N MET A 80 19.07 8.32 -3.52
CA MET A 80 19.84 9.16 -4.46
C MET A 80 19.74 10.64 -4.06
N THR A 81 20.80 11.38 -4.28
CA THR A 81 20.77 12.86 -4.25
C THR A 81 19.99 13.38 -5.46
N ARG A 82 19.65 14.68 -5.45
CA ARG A 82 18.95 15.31 -6.59
C ARG A 82 19.77 15.21 -7.87
N ASP A 83 21.07 15.44 -7.79
CA ASP A 83 21.95 15.41 -8.96
C ASP A 83 22.15 13.99 -9.49
N GLU A 84 22.21 12.99 -8.60
CA GLU A 84 22.22 11.57 -9.01
C GLU A 84 20.91 11.18 -9.71
N VAL A 85 19.76 11.63 -9.24
CA VAL A 85 18.47 11.42 -9.92
C VAL A 85 18.45 12.08 -11.29
N TYR A 86 18.92 13.32 -11.38
CA TYR A 86 18.99 14.05 -12.65
C TYR A 86 19.86 13.29 -13.67
N ASN A 87 21.06 12.91 -13.30
CA ASN A 87 22.00 12.18 -14.16
C ASN A 87 21.43 10.81 -14.57
N PHE A 88 20.84 10.08 -13.63
CA PHE A 88 20.17 8.80 -13.88
C PHE A 88 19.05 8.92 -14.93
N LEU A 89 18.21 9.95 -14.83
CA LEU A 89 17.15 10.19 -15.82
C LEU A 89 17.74 10.55 -17.20
N GLN A 90 18.82 11.34 -17.25
CA GLN A 90 19.51 11.68 -18.50
C GLN A 90 20.10 10.43 -19.16
N ASP A 91 20.74 9.54 -18.40
CA ASP A 91 21.29 8.27 -18.90
C ASP A 91 20.21 7.38 -19.53
N LEU A 92 18.99 7.41 -18.97
CA LEU A 92 17.82 6.73 -19.52
C LEU A 92 17.17 7.47 -20.68
N LYS A 93 17.70 8.62 -21.13
CA LYS A 93 17.11 9.51 -22.13
C LYS A 93 15.71 9.99 -21.77
N VAL A 94 15.45 10.14 -20.47
CA VAL A 94 14.20 10.66 -19.92
C VAL A 94 14.37 12.15 -19.60
N ASP A 95 13.36 12.95 -19.94
CA ASP A 95 13.40 14.40 -19.79
C ASP A 95 13.18 14.80 -18.31
N SER A 96 14.27 15.00 -17.59
CA SER A 96 14.31 15.29 -16.15
C SER A 96 13.66 16.62 -15.76
N ASP A 97 13.74 17.62 -16.66
CA ASP A 97 13.28 19.00 -16.43
C ASP A 97 11.83 19.24 -16.86
N LYS A 98 11.19 18.26 -17.47
CA LYS A 98 9.79 18.39 -17.89
C LYS A 98 8.85 18.25 -16.70
N VAL A 99 7.77 19.04 -16.78
CA VAL A 99 6.66 19.03 -15.81
C VAL A 99 5.52 18.22 -16.41
N GLY A 100 5.08 17.19 -15.72
CA GLY A 100 3.97 16.34 -16.15
C GLY A 100 2.62 17.02 -15.98
N LYS A 101 1.60 16.40 -16.56
CA LYS A 101 0.21 16.84 -16.39
C LYS A 101 -0.12 16.85 -14.87
N ASP A 102 -0.80 17.90 -14.46
CA ASP A 102 -1.22 18.13 -13.06
C ASP A 102 -0.06 18.21 -12.03
N GLN A 103 1.18 18.41 -12.52
CA GLN A 103 2.35 18.64 -11.67
C GLN A 103 2.80 20.12 -11.69
N ARG A 104 3.55 20.50 -10.65
CA ARG A 104 4.11 21.86 -10.52
C ARG A 104 5.63 21.87 -10.49
N VAL A 105 6.24 20.71 -10.45
CA VAL A 105 7.70 20.54 -10.35
C VAL A 105 8.21 19.62 -11.43
N PRO A 106 9.48 19.76 -11.86
CA PRO A 106 10.13 18.87 -12.81
C PRO A 106 10.15 17.41 -12.33
N LEU A 107 10.27 16.47 -13.28
CA LEU A 107 10.30 15.04 -12.97
C LEU A 107 11.42 14.67 -11.98
N ALA A 108 12.61 15.25 -12.12
CA ALA A 108 13.73 14.98 -11.21
C ALA A 108 13.39 15.34 -9.75
N ASP A 109 12.78 16.49 -9.54
CA ASP A 109 12.37 16.95 -8.21
C ASP A 109 11.19 16.13 -7.67
N LEU A 110 10.22 15.82 -8.51
CA LEU A 110 9.10 14.96 -8.16
C LEU A 110 9.60 13.57 -7.73
N LEU A 111 10.49 12.94 -8.52
CA LEU A 111 11.05 11.63 -8.22
C LEU A 111 11.86 11.67 -6.91
N LYS A 112 12.71 12.68 -6.71
CA LYS A 112 13.51 12.83 -5.51
C LYS A 112 12.66 13.02 -4.26
N TYR A 113 11.86 14.07 -4.21
CA TYR A 113 11.23 14.51 -2.97
C TYR A 113 9.89 13.84 -2.67
N THR A 114 9.15 13.41 -3.70
CA THR A 114 7.85 12.77 -3.50
C THR A 114 7.93 11.26 -3.41
N TYR A 115 8.89 10.64 -4.13
CA TYR A 115 8.96 9.18 -4.20
C TYR A 115 10.17 8.60 -3.48
N ILE A 116 11.41 8.98 -3.84
CA ILE A 116 12.63 8.37 -3.28
C ILE A 116 12.76 8.68 -1.79
N ASP A 117 12.62 9.94 -1.38
CA ASP A 117 12.75 10.33 0.03
C ASP A 117 11.63 9.76 0.90
N GLN A 118 10.47 9.52 0.30
CA GLN A 118 9.31 8.95 0.99
C GLN A 118 9.28 7.40 0.97
N ALA A 119 10.15 6.73 0.19
CA ALA A 119 10.12 5.28 0.02
C ALA A 119 10.45 4.51 1.31
N ASN A 120 11.31 5.05 2.14
CA ASN A 120 11.71 4.42 3.39
C ASN A 120 10.73 4.76 4.52
N TRP A 121 10.49 3.77 5.37
CA TRP A 121 9.68 3.94 6.57
C TRP A 121 10.41 4.81 7.59
N ASN A 122 9.72 5.78 8.17
CA ASN A 122 10.28 6.70 9.14
C ASN A 122 9.41 6.79 10.41
N MET A 123 9.86 7.59 11.38
CA MET A 123 9.15 7.76 12.66
C MET A 123 7.77 8.39 12.47
N ALA A 124 7.62 9.34 11.53
CA ALA A 124 6.33 9.97 11.26
C ALA A 124 5.31 8.96 10.69
N ASP A 125 5.75 8.01 9.86
CA ASP A 125 4.89 6.91 9.40
C ASP A 125 4.37 6.09 10.58
N THR A 126 5.25 5.75 11.52
CA THR A 126 4.88 5.00 12.73
C THR A 126 3.87 5.77 13.55
N MET A 127 4.10 7.05 13.80
CA MET A 127 3.18 7.90 14.57
C MET A 127 1.82 8.03 13.90
N ASN A 128 1.78 8.24 12.58
CA ASN A 128 0.54 8.30 11.83
C ASN A 128 -0.27 7.01 11.93
N VAL A 129 0.39 5.85 11.83
CA VAL A 129 -0.28 4.54 11.97
C VAL A 129 -0.85 4.35 13.37
N VAL A 130 -0.12 4.77 14.41
CA VAL A 130 -0.56 4.65 15.81
C VAL A 130 -1.88 5.39 16.08
N ILE A 131 -2.04 6.56 15.49
CA ILE A 131 -3.25 7.38 15.65
C ILE A 131 -4.33 7.09 14.59
N GLY A 132 -4.18 6.02 13.81
CA GLY A 132 -5.14 5.62 12.79
C GLY A 132 -5.13 6.48 11.52
N GLN A 133 -4.08 7.26 11.32
CA GLN A 133 -3.87 8.08 10.11
C GLN A 133 -2.91 7.40 9.12
N GLY A 134 -2.64 8.09 8.00
CA GLY A 134 -1.78 7.58 6.94
C GLY A 134 -2.51 6.64 5.99
N SER A 135 -1.85 5.56 5.58
CA SER A 135 -2.38 4.60 4.60
C SER A 135 -3.26 3.49 5.20
N ASN A 136 -3.74 3.66 6.44
CA ASN A 136 -4.72 2.73 7.01
C ASN A 136 -5.99 2.75 6.14
N ALA A 137 -6.38 1.60 5.62
CA ALA A 137 -7.61 1.45 4.84
C ALA A 137 -8.23 0.08 5.11
N TYR A 138 -9.36 0.06 5.78
CA TYR A 138 -10.08 -1.16 6.13
C TYR A 138 -11.49 -1.11 5.56
N THR A 139 -12.00 -2.27 5.13
CA THR A 139 -13.37 -2.36 4.67
C THR A 139 -14.33 -2.40 5.88
N PRO A 140 -15.59 -1.95 5.74
CA PRO A 140 -16.60 -2.10 6.79
C PRO A 140 -16.77 -3.56 7.24
N ALA A 141 -16.62 -4.52 6.34
CA ALA A 141 -16.68 -5.95 6.64
C ALA A 141 -15.52 -6.38 7.56
N GLU A 142 -14.28 -5.94 7.27
CA GLU A 142 -13.13 -6.21 8.15
C GLU A 142 -13.32 -5.59 9.54
N MET A 143 -13.82 -4.35 9.60
CA MET A 143 -14.07 -3.68 10.88
C MET A 143 -15.17 -4.38 11.69
N ASN A 144 -16.23 -4.87 11.04
CA ASN A 144 -17.25 -5.68 11.69
C ASN A 144 -16.67 -6.98 12.25
N ARG A 145 -15.87 -7.71 11.45
CA ARG A 145 -15.20 -8.94 11.91
C ARG A 145 -14.24 -8.68 13.08
N TYR A 146 -13.50 -7.58 13.03
CA TYR A 146 -12.65 -7.13 14.12
C TYR A 146 -13.43 -6.87 15.40
N ALA A 147 -14.55 -6.11 15.33
CA ALA A 147 -15.41 -5.82 16.49
C ALA A 147 -16.01 -7.10 17.07
N MET A 148 -16.45 -8.03 16.22
CA MET A 148 -16.94 -9.35 16.66
C MET A 148 -15.85 -10.14 17.40
N ALA A 149 -14.61 -10.13 16.93
CA ALA A 149 -13.49 -10.82 17.58
C ALA A 149 -13.16 -10.21 18.94
N LEU A 150 -13.28 -8.90 19.10
CA LEU A 150 -13.16 -8.26 20.43
C LEU A 150 -14.25 -8.72 21.39
N ALA A 151 -15.50 -8.73 20.92
CA ALA A 151 -16.66 -9.05 21.75
C ALA A 151 -16.74 -10.52 22.18
N ASN A 152 -16.18 -11.45 21.40
CA ASN A 152 -16.23 -12.89 21.68
C ASN A 152 -14.95 -13.49 22.24
N GLY A 153 -14.03 -12.65 22.73
CA GLY A 153 -12.79 -13.11 23.37
C GLY A 153 -11.67 -13.49 22.40
N GLY A 154 -11.72 -13.04 21.16
CA GLY A 154 -10.67 -13.21 20.17
C GLY A 154 -10.91 -14.28 19.13
N ASP A 155 -12.12 -14.80 19.04
CA ASP A 155 -12.48 -15.78 18.00
C ASP A 155 -12.85 -15.07 16.69
N LEU A 156 -12.12 -15.35 15.62
CA LEU A 156 -12.40 -14.86 14.29
C LEU A 156 -13.27 -15.84 13.52
N HIS A 157 -14.48 -15.41 13.19
CA HIS A 157 -15.41 -16.17 12.36
C HIS A 157 -15.50 -15.57 10.95
N PRO A 158 -15.86 -16.38 9.93
CA PRO A 158 -16.23 -15.85 8.63
C PRO A 158 -17.49 -15.00 8.75
N LEU A 159 -17.61 -13.96 7.95
CA LEU A 159 -18.84 -13.19 7.86
C LEU A 159 -19.82 -13.88 6.91
N THR A 160 -21.10 -13.80 7.23
CA THR A 160 -22.19 -14.26 6.36
C THR A 160 -23.26 -13.19 6.21
N LEU A 161 -23.84 -13.09 5.02
CA LEU A 161 -25.02 -12.27 4.73
C LEU A 161 -26.28 -13.12 4.55
N LEU A 162 -26.13 -14.45 4.50
CA LEU A 162 -27.24 -15.37 4.30
C LEU A 162 -27.73 -15.87 5.66
N GLY A 163 -28.95 -15.44 6.06
CA GLY A 163 -29.61 -15.97 7.24
C GLY A 163 -29.99 -17.43 7.06
N GLY A 164 -30.03 -18.19 8.18
CA GLY A 164 -30.53 -19.56 8.20
C GLY A 164 -29.54 -20.68 7.86
N LYS A 165 -28.32 -20.38 7.43
CA LYS A 165 -27.23 -21.37 7.38
C LYS A 165 -26.69 -21.61 8.79
N LYS A 166 -26.65 -22.87 9.20
CA LYS A 166 -25.81 -23.28 10.35
C LYS A 166 -24.37 -23.10 9.93
N HIS A 167 -23.73 -22.05 10.43
CA HIS A 167 -22.29 -21.94 10.32
C HIS A 167 -21.66 -22.87 11.35
N ASP A 168 -20.60 -23.55 10.95
CA ASP A 168 -19.76 -24.25 11.90
C ASP A 168 -19.37 -23.28 13.02
N LYS A 169 -19.62 -23.69 14.26
CA LYS A 169 -19.35 -22.86 15.43
C LYS A 169 -17.85 -22.63 15.67
N GLU A 170 -17.01 -23.31 14.91
CA GLU A 170 -15.56 -23.24 15.03
C GLU A 170 -15.03 -21.93 14.45
N PRO A 171 -14.20 -21.20 15.21
CA PRO A 171 -13.52 -20.03 14.70
C PRO A 171 -12.48 -20.42 13.64
N VAL A 172 -12.37 -19.64 12.57
CA VAL A 172 -11.34 -19.84 11.54
C VAL A 172 -9.95 -19.60 12.14
N LYS A 173 -9.86 -18.72 13.14
CA LYS A 173 -8.61 -18.31 13.78
C LYS A 173 -8.89 -17.74 15.17
N GLN A 174 -8.00 -18.00 16.11
CA GLN A 174 -7.97 -17.29 17.38
C GLN A 174 -6.87 -16.22 17.42
N VAL A 175 -7.20 -15.06 17.93
CA VAL A 175 -6.22 -13.96 18.08
C VAL A 175 -5.16 -14.31 19.11
N GLY A 176 -5.49 -15.16 20.11
CA GLY A 176 -4.54 -15.72 21.08
C GLY A 176 -4.01 -14.67 22.07
N LEU A 177 -4.81 -13.70 22.48
CA LEU A 177 -4.52 -12.84 23.61
C LEU A 177 -4.95 -13.50 24.93
N LYS A 178 -4.32 -13.09 26.03
CA LYS A 178 -4.70 -13.57 27.36
C LYS A 178 -6.12 -13.12 27.68
N PRO A 179 -6.99 -13.99 28.27
CA PRO A 179 -8.38 -13.65 28.57
C PRO A 179 -8.57 -12.37 29.40
N LYS A 180 -7.57 -12.03 30.22
CA LYS A 180 -7.63 -10.80 31.04
C LYS A 180 -7.74 -9.51 30.19
N TYR A 181 -7.23 -9.52 28.96
CA TYR A 181 -7.30 -8.33 28.07
C TYR A 181 -8.67 -8.13 27.43
N TYR A 182 -9.57 -9.12 27.50
CA TYR A 182 -10.94 -9.01 27.00
C TYR A 182 -11.96 -8.69 28.08
N LYS A 183 -11.56 -8.67 29.36
CA LYS A 183 -12.50 -8.41 30.46
C LYS A 183 -12.84 -6.94 30.65
N ASP A 184 -11.99 -6.06 30.19
CA ASP A 184 -12.10 -4.61 30.37
C ASP A 184 -12.57 -3.90 29.05
N LEU A 185 -12.91 -4.68 28.01
CA LEU A 185 -13.46 -4.20 26.73
C LEU A 185 -14.99 -4.36 26.71
#